data_c7eb86b8cb39ebb243601a1999be2975
#
_entry.id   c7eb86b8cb39ebb243601a1999be2975
#
_cell.length_a   1.000
_cell.length_b   1.000
_cell.length_c   1.000
_cell.angle_alpha   90.00
_cell.angle_beta   90.00
_cell.angle_gamma   90.00
#
_symmetry.space_group_name_H-M   'P 1'
#
loop_
_entity.id
_entity.type
_entity.pdbx_description
1 polymer ?
#
loop_
_entity_poly.entity_id
_entity_poly.type
_entity_poly.pdbx_seq_one_letter_code
_entity_poly.pdbx_strand_id
1 'polypeptide(L)'
;IGEDDSKNVEIEKFGDPVVPDFEIPYHTEIMARFDGVDMDAAGKVAGNGFYYLMGDVARLHSAVLAYARDFMIGKGFTYVIPPYMIHSNVVNGVMSFDEMDAMMYKIEGEDLYLIGTSEHSMIGKFIDTLNDEENLPYTYTSYSPCFRKEKGAHGIEERGVYRIHQFEKQEMIVVCKPEDSWDWYNKMWSYTVELFRTLDVPVRTLECCSGDLADLKVKS
;
A
#
# COMPACT_ATOMS: atom_id res chain seq x y z
N ILE A 1 0.89 4.02 -24.39
CA ILE A 1 -0.19 5.01 -24.24
C ILE A 1 -1.52 4.27 -24.27
N GLY A 2 -2.37 4.46 -23.28
CA GLY A 2 -3.68 3.84 -23.14
C GLY A 2 -4.65 4.78 -22.44
N GLU A 3 -5.94 4.51 -22.55
CA GLU A 3 -7.01 5.36 -21.98
C GLU A 3 -7.39 4.94 -20.56
N ASP A 4 -7.25 3.65 -20.25
CA ASP A 4 -7.63 3.05 -18.98
C ASP A 4 -6.80 1.79 -18.68
N ASP A 5 -7.03 1.16 -17.53
CA ASP A 5 -6.31 -0.02 -17.00
C ASP A 5 -6.36 -1.24 -17.95
N SER A 6 -7.34 -1.32 -18.87
CA SER A 6 -7.42 -2.39 -19.87
C SER A 6 -6.24 -2.38 -20.85
N LYS A 7 -5.48 -1.28 -20.88
CA LYS A 7 -4.29 -1.07 -21.72
C LYS A 7 -2.99 -1.29 -20.98
N ASN A 8 -3.04 -1.70 -19.72
CA ASN A 8 -1.86 -2.12 -18.97
C ASN A 8 -1.20 -3.33 -19.64
N VAL A 9 0.12 -3.36 -19.64
CA VAL A 9 0.89 -4.39 -20.34
C VAL A 9 1.46 -5.37 -19.34
N GLU A 10 1.17 -6.65 -19.55
CA GLU A 10 1.81 -7.72 -18.77
C GLU A 10 3.28 -7.81 -19.17
N ILE A 11 4.17 -7.62 -18.18
CA ILE A 11 5.62 -7.66 -18.36
C ILE A 11 6.14 -9.08 -18.15
N GLU A 12 5.79 -9.70 -17.02
CA GLU A 12 6.32 -11.01 -16.65
C GLU A 12 5.42 -11.73 -15.63
N LYS A 13 5.49 -13.05 -15.64
CA LYS A 13 4.87 -13.95 -14.65
C LYS A 13 5.93 -14.73 -13.90
N PHE A 14 5.74 -14.85 -12.59
CA PHE A 14 6.61 -15.59 -11.69
C PHE A 14 5.81 -16.64 -10.95
N GLY A 15 6.10 -17.91 -11.22
CA GLY A 15 5.39 -19.06 -10.69
C GLY A 15 4.04 -19.30 -11.37
N ASP A 16 3.58 -20.53 -11.30
CA ASP A 16 2.32 -20.96 -11.86
C ASP A 16 1.21 -20.92 -10.80
N PRO A 17 0.03 -20.35 -11.11
CA PRO A 17 -1.09 -20.39 -10.19
C PRO A 17 -1.62 -21.82 -10.06
N VAL A 18 -1.84 -22.27 -8.83
CA VAL A 18 -2.54 -23.52 -8.56
C VAL A 18 -4.04 -23.25 -8.60
N VAL A 19 -4.71 -23.78 -9.62
CA VAL A 19 -6.17 -23.68 -9.75
C VAL A 19 -6.77 -25.00 -9.26
N PRO A 20 -7.45 -25.00 -8.10
CA PRO A 20 -8.09 -26.23 -7.59
C PRO A 20 -9.29 -26.64 -8.46
N ASP A 21 -9.70 -27.89 -8.36
CA ASP A 21 -10.88 -28.44 -9.02
C ASP A 21 -12.20 -28.20 -8.28
N PHE A 22 -12.16 -27.40 -7.20
CA PHE A 22 -13.30 -26.99 -6.41
C PHE A 22 -13.47 -25.47 -6.43
N GLU A 23 -14.67 -24.99 -6.16
CA GLU A 23 -14.96 -23.55 -6.00
C GLU A 23 -14.27 -23.01 -4.75
N ILE A 24 -13.42 -21.98 -4.96
CA ILE A 24 -12.73 -21.29 -3.85
C ILE A 24 -13.74 -20.37 -3.18
N PRO A 25 -14.03 -20.54 -1.86
CA PRO A 25 -14.90 -19.63 -1.15
C PRO A 25 -14.33 -18.21 -1.12
N TYR A 26 -15.23 -17.22 -0.97
CA TYR A 26 -14.80 -15.83 -0.84
C TYR A 26 -13.95 -15.64 0.43
N HIS A 27 -13.00 -14.68 0.39
CA HIS A 27 -12.03 -14.54 1.49
C HIS A 27 -12.66 -14.34 2.87
N THR A 28 -13.77 -13.59 2.98
CA THR A 28 -14.48 -13.42 4.26
C THR A 28 -15.17 -14.70 4.74
N GLU A 29 -15.61 -15.56 3.83
CA GLU A 29 -16.15 -16.87 4.18
C GLU A 29 -15.07 -17.79 4.74
N ILE A 30 -13.87 -17.73 4.15
CA ILE A 30 -12.70 -18.46 4.67
C ILE A 30 -12.34 -17.95 6.06
N MET A 31 -12.25 -16.62 6.23
CA MET A 31 -11.94 -16.01 7.54
C MET A 31 -12.98 -16.35 8.61
N ALA A 32 -14.26 -16.37 8.24
CA ALA A 32 -15.35 -16.71 9.15
C ALA A 32 -15.28 -18.17 9.65
N ARG A 33 -14.78 -19.12 8.84
CA ARG A 33 -14.57 -20.52 9.27
C ARG A 33 -13.56 -20.66 10.41
N PHE A 34 -12.71 -19.65 10.60
CA PHE A 34 -11.73 -19.57 11.69
C PHE A 34 -12.14 -18.59 12.80
N ASP A 35 -13.40 -18.14 12.83
CA ASP A 35 -13.87 -17.06 13.72
C ASP A 35 -12.96 -15.82 13.65
N GLY A 36 -12.40 -15.57 12.48
CA GLY A 36 -11.29 -14.61 12.27
C GLY A 36 -11.71 -13.22 11.83
N VAL A 37 -13.00 -12.97 11.58
CA VAL A 37 -13.52 -11.68 11.16
C VAL A 37 -14.92 -11.41 11.73
N ASP A 38 -15.18 -10.17 12.16
CA ASP A 38 -16.52 -9.71 12.54
C ASP A 38 -16.82 -8.37 11.85
N MET A 39 -17.52 -8.45 10.73
CA MET A 39 -17.94 -7.30 9.96
C MET A 39 -19.19 -6.62 10.54
N ASP A 40 -20.06 -7.39 11.20
CA ASP A 40 -21.30 -6.87 11.80
C ASP A 40 -20.99 -5.98 12.99
N ALA A 41 -20.08 -6.40 13.86
CA ALA A 41 -19.63 -5.57 14.98
C ALA A 41 -18.90 -4.32 14.47
N ALA A 42 -18.06 -4.43 13.43
CA ALA A 42 -17.39 -3.28 12.83
C ALA A 42 -18.40 -2.28 12.25
N GLY A 43 -19.46 -2.77 11.58
CA GLY A 43 -20.53 -1.95 11.05
C GLY A 43 -21.24 -1.12 12.13
N LYS A 44 -21.44 -1.69 13.33
CA LYS A 44 -22.05 -0.98 14.49
C LYS A 44 -21.12 0.08 15.07
N VAL A 45 -19.81 -0.15 15.06
CA VAL A 45 -18.81 0.73 15.71
C VAL A 45 -18.35 1.85 14.81
N ALA A 46 -18.10 1.56 13.53
CA ALA A 46 -17.45 2.50 12.62
C ALA A 46 -18.14 2.64 11.25
N GLY A 47 -19.08 1.76 10.94
CA GLY A 47 -19.76 1.71 9.64
C GLY A 47 -19.17 0.66 8.70
N ASN A 48 -19.71 0.62 7.47
CA ASN A 48 -19.24 -0.29 6.44
C ASN A 48 -17.80 0.08 6.01
N GLY A 49 -17.03 -0.90 5.54
CA GLY A 49 -15.66 -0.68 5.13
C GLY A 49 -14.64 -0.70 6.28
N PHE A 50 -15.08 -1.10 7.48
CA PHE A 50 -14.24 -1.41 8.62
C PHE A 50 -14.38 -2.89 9.00
N TYR A 51 -13.49 -3.40 9.83
CA TYR A 51 -13.44 -4.81 10.20
C TYR A 51 -12.88 -5.00 11.61
N TYR A 52 -13.23 -6.12 12.22
CA TYR A 52 -12.44 -6.72 13.28
C TYR A 52 -11.77 -7.96 12.72
N LEU A 53 -10.45 -8.05 12.84
CA LEU A 53 -9.71 -9.29 12.67
C LEU A 53 -9.49 -9.92 14.04
N MET A 54 -9.68 -11.24 14.15
CA MET A 54 -9.64 -11.94 15.42
C MET A 54 -8.80 -13.22 15.34
N GLY A 55 -8.37 -13.69 16.50
CA GLY A 55 -7.71 -14.97 16.65
C GLY A 55 -6.50 -15.15 15.72
N ASP A 56 -6.44 -16.30 15.08
CA ASP A 56 -5.32 -16.67 14.21
C ASP A 56 -5.28 -15.87 12.90
N VAL A 57 -6.41 -15.35 12.42
CA VAL A 57 -6.43 -14.44 11.25
C VAL A 57 -5.74 -13.12 11.59
N ALA A 58 -6.01 -12.55 12.77
CA ALA A 58 -5.32 -11.33 13.23
C ALA A 58 -3.81 -11.58 13.43
N ARG A 59 -3.44 -12.75 13.97
CA ARG A 59 -2.03 -13.14 14.11
C ARG A 59 -1.33 -13.30 12.77
N LEU A 60 -1.99 -13.94 11.79
CA LEU A 60 -1.47 -14.10 10.44
C LEU A 60 -1.25 -12.74 9.77
N HIS A 61 -2.22 -11.83 9.88
CA HIS A 61 -2.10 -10.45 9.38
C HIS A 61 -0.86 -9.76 9.95
N SER A 62 -0.67 -9.79 11.27
CA SER A 62 0.51 -9.21 11.94
C SER A 62 1.80 -9.91 11.51
N ALA A 63 1.78 -11.22 11.33
CA ALA A 63 2.94 -12.00 10.91
C ALA A 63 3.38 -11.64 9.48
N VAL A 64 2.46 -11.44 8.56
CA VAL A 64 2.77 -11.02 7.17
C VAL A 64 3.42 -9.66 7.15
N LEU A 65 2.93 -8.69 7.92
CA LEU A 65 3.53 -7.36 8.04
C LEU A 65 4.92 -7.43 8.66
N ALA A 66 5.08 -8.21 9.74
CA ALA A 66 6.37 -8.41 10.37
C ALA A 66 7.39 -9.07 9.43
N TYR A 67 6.94 -10.06 8.66
CA TYR A 67 7.76 -10.73 7.66
C TYR A 67 8.22 -9.76 6.56
N ALA A 68 7.32 -8.96 6.00
CA ALA A 68 7.66 -7.95 5.00
C ALA A 68 8.67 -6.93 5.54
N ARG A 69 8.48 -6.46 6.77
CA ARG A 69 9.44 -5.57 7.46
C ARG A 69 10.83 -6.20 7.55
N ASP A 70 10.90 -7.42 8.09
CA ASP A 70 12.18 -8.09 8.34
C ASP A 70 12.87 -8.48 7.02
N PHE A 71 12.10 -8.84 5.99
CA PHE A 71 12.60 -9.05 4.65
C PHE A 71 13.28 -7.78 4.11
N MET A 72 12.65 -6.62 4.24
CA MET A 72 13.22 -5.35 3.77
C MET A 72 14.44 -4.91 4.59
N ILE A 73 14.43 -5.13 5.91
CA ILE A 73 15.62 -4.91 6.75
C ILE A 73 16.77 -5.79 6.26
N GLY A 74 16.49 -7.06 5.91
CA GLY A 74 17.48 -7.98 5.32
C GLY A 74 18.03 -7.52 3.96
N LYS A 75 17.31 -6.68 3.22
CA LYS A 75 17.77 -6.01 1.98
C LYS A 75 18.56 -4.72 2.25
N GLY A 76 18.79 -4.36 3.51
CA GLY A 76 19.55 -3.17 3.90
C GLY A 76 18.72 -1.90 4.07
N PHE A 77 17.39 -2.00 4.11
CA PHE A 77 16.52 -0.85 4.35
C PHE A 77 16.45 -0.51 5.83
N THR A 78 16.46 0.78 6.14
CA THR A 78 16.23 1.27 7.50
C THR A 78 14.74 1.28 7.81
N TYR A 79 14.34 0.59 8.88
CA TYR A 79 12.94 0.57 9.32
C TYR A 79 12.55 1.87 10.01
N VAL A 80 11.38 2.39 9.63
CA VAL A 80 10.85 3.67 10.14
C VAL A 80 9.37 3.53 10.49
N ILE A 81 8.97 4.08 11.63
CA ILE A 81 7.57 4.35 11.99
C ILE A 81 7.38 5.88 11.90
N PRO A 82 6.70 6.37 10.87
CA PRO A 82 6.53 7.80 10.64
C PRO A 82 5.31 8.36 11.40
N PRO A 83 5.12 9.68 11.45
CA PRO A 83 3.85 10.28 11.87
C PRO A 83 2.68 9.79 11.02
N TYR A 84 1.53 9.49 11.66
CA TYR A 84 0.31 9.03 10.97
C TYR A 84 -0.66 10.16 10.66
N MET A 85 -0.34 11.37 11.06
CA MET A 85 -1.03 12.61 10.71
C MET A 85 -0.03 13.60 10.15
N ILE A 86 -0.42 14.30 9.09
CA ILE A 86 0.44 15.24 8.35
C ILE A 86 -0.28 16.55 8.09
N HIS A 87 0.47 17.62 7.96
CA HIS A 87 -0.04 18.94 7.61
C HIS A 87 -0.46 19.04 6.13
N SER A 88 -1.32 20.01 5.82
CA SER A 88 -1.81 20.26 4.46
C SER A 88 -0.69 20.52 3.44
N ASN A 89 0.39 21.20 3.84
CA ASN A 89 1.53 21.44 2.94
C ASN A 89 2.23 20.15 2.52
N VAL A 90 2.29 19.13 3.40
CA VAL A 90 2.82 17.81 3.06
C VAL A 90 1.89 17.12 2.07
N VAL A 91 0.57 17.16 2.34
CA VAL A 91 -0.44 16.57 1.46
C VAL A 91 -0.34 17.15 0.04
N ASN A 92 -0.28 18.46 -0.08
CA ASN A 92 -0.17 19.15 -1.37
C ASN A 92 1.11 18.82 -2.15
N GLY A 93 2.14 18.33 -1.47
CA GLY A 93 3.38 17.87 -2.10
C GLY A 93 3.34 16.42 -2.63
N VAL A 94 2.31 15.65 -2.29
CA VAL A 94 2.23 14.21 -2.61
C VAL A 94 0.97 13.78 -3.35
N MET A 95 -0.02 14.68 -3.49
CA MET A 95 -1.24 14.42 -4.27
C MET A 95 -1.90 15.72 -4.73
N SER A 96 -2.79 15.63 -5.71
CA SER A 96 -3.59 16.75 -6.15
C SER A 96 -4.66 17.14 -5.11
N PHE A 97 -5.19 18.36 -5.19
CA PHE A 97 -6.24 18.81 -4.27
C PHE A 97 -7.51 17.97 -4.37
N ASP A 98 -7.90 17.57 -5.58
CA ASP A 98 -9.10 16.75 -5.81
C ASP A 98 -8.94 15.34 -5.23
N GLU A 99 -7.76 14.73 -5.39
CA GLU A 99 -7.44 13.46 -4.77
C GLU A 99 -7.44 13.56 -3.24
N MET A 100 -6.91 14.64 -2.68
CA MET A 100 -6.90 14.87 -1.24
C MET A 100 -8.31 14.87 -0.66
N ASP A 101 -9.24 15.62 -1.22
CA ASP A 101 -10.62 15.67 -0.71
C ASP A 101 -11.36 14.35 -0.87
N ALA A 102 -11.11 13.65 -1.98
CA ALA A 102 -11.71 12.35 -2.23
C ALA A 102 -11.18 11.24 -1.32
N MET A 103 -9.90 11.31 -0.95
CA MET A 103 -9.19 10.19 -0.29
C MET A 103 -8.95 10.38 1.20
N MET A 104 -8.59 11.59 1.67
CA MET A 104 -8.05 11.78 3.01
C MET A 104 -9.09 12.21 4.04
N TYR A 105 -8.95 11.68 5.27
CA TYR A 105 -9.68 12.16 6.45
C TYR A 105 -8.96 13.36 7.05
N LYS A 106 -9.67 14.46 7.24
CA LYS A 106 -9.19 15.66 7.93
C LYS A 106 -9.63 15.63 9.39
N ILE A 107 -8.75 16.06 10.28
CA ILE A 107 -9.09 16.29 11.70
C ILE A 107 -9.80 17.65 11.79
N GLU A 108 -10.99 17.65 12.38
CA GLU A 108 -11.78 18.87 12.55
C GLU A 108 -11.08 19.84 13.52
N GLY A 109 -10.98 21.10 13.12
CA GLY A 109 -10.35 22.16 13.93
C GLY A 109 -8.82 22.20 13.88
N GLU A 110 -8.18 21.25 13.16
CA GLU A 110 -6.72 21.14 13.07
C GLU A 110 -6.26 21.18 11.61
N ASP A 111 -5.02 21.65 11.36
CA ASP A 111 -4.35 21.43 10.07
C ASP A 111 -3.65 20.07 10.06
N LEU A 112 -4.43 19.00 10.25
CA LEU A 112 -3.93 17.63 10.26
C LEU A 112 -4.86 16.71 9.44
N TYR A 113 -4.23 15.79 8.72
CA TYR A 113 -4.87 14.77 7.90
C TYR A 113 -4.32 13.40 8.27
N LEU A 114 -5.19 12.40 8.41
CA LEU A 114 -4.76 11.01 8.54
C LEU A 114 -4.13 10.54 7.23
N ILE A 115 -2.97 9.88 7.31
CA ILE A 115 -2.26 9.41 6.12
C ILE A 115 -3.01 8.29 5.40
N GLY A 116 -3.01 8.31 4.07
CA GLY A 116 -3.46 7.20 3.23
C GLY A 116 -2.36 6.18 2.93
N THR A 117 -1.12 6.51 3.26
CA THR A 117 0.09 5.68 3.13
C THR A 117 1.24 6.33 3.89
N SER A 118 2.18 5.54 4.42
CA SER A 118 3.39 6.09 5.04
C SER A 118 4.30 6.82 4.05
N GLU A 119 4.15 6.56 2.74
CA GLU A 119 4.85 7.30 1.67
C GLU A 119 4.70 8.81 1.85
N HIS A 120 3.50 9.30 2.19
CA HIS A 120 3.24 10.73 2.38
C HIS A 120 4.14 11.33 3.46
N SER A 121 4.19 10.72 4.64
CA SER A 121 5.02 11.20 5.75
C SER A 121 6.50 11.06 5.45
N MET A 122 6.89 10.00 4.76
CA MET A 122 8.29 9.74 4.42
C MET A 122 8.81 10.73 3.38
N ILE A 123 8.01 11.12 2.39
CA ILE A 123 8.35 12.17 1.43
C ILE A 123 8.36 13.52 2.15
N GLY A 124 7.37 13.78 3.02
CA GLY A 124 7.31 14.99 3.84
C GLY A 124 8.53 15.23 4.71
N LYS A 125 9.25 14.19 5.11
CA LYS A 125 10.53 14.28 5.84
C LYS A 125 11.59 15.10 5.09
N PHE A 126 11.49 15.20 3.77
CA PHE A 126 12.47 15.87 2.91
C PHE A 126 12.02 17.25 2.45
N ILE A 127 10.88 17.79 2.93
CA ILE A 127 10.46 19.17 2.64
C ILE A 127 11.53 20.14 3.12
N ASP A 128 11.89 21.09 2.27
CA ASP A 128 12.88 22.15 2.55
C ASP A 128 14.23 21.63 3.09
N THR A 129 14.59 20.39 2.71
CA THR A 129 15.83 19.75 3.14
C THR A 129 16.82 19.71 1.99
N LEU A 130 18.03 20.23 2.23
CA LEU A 130 19.18 20.01 1.35
C LEU A 130 19.88 18.72 1.79
N ASN A 131 19.94 17.75 0.89
CA ASN A 131 20.61 16.47 1.14
C ASN A 131 22.01 16.47 0.56
N ASP A 132 22.99 16.04 1.34
CA ASP A 132 24.34 15.83 0.86
C ASP A 132 24.39 14.62 -0.07
N GLU A 133 25.01 14.78 -1.22
CA GLU A 133 25.11 13.74 -2.26
C GLU A 133 25.79 12.46 -1.75
N GLU A 134 26.79 12.63 -0.86
CA GLU A 134 27.53 11.51 -0.25
C GLU A 134 26.69 10.58 0.65
N ASN A 135 25.54 11.07 1.12
CA ASN A 135 24.62 10.32 1.97
C ASN A 135 23.57 9.53 1.17
N LEU A 136 23.50 9.72 -0.15
CA LEU A 136 22.57 9.01 -1.01
C LEU A 136 23.11 7.62 -1.42
N PRO A 137 22.25 6.62 -1.60
CA PRO A 137 20.79 6.67 -1.45
C PRO A 137 20.32 6.50 0.00
N TYR A 138 19.22 7.16 0.37
CA TYR A 138 18.46 6.78 1.55
C TYR A 138 17.49 5.65 1.19
N THR A 139 17.56 4.55 1.90
CA THR A 139 16.69 3.39 1.71
C THR A 139 15.90 3.13 2.98
N TYR A 140 14.59 3.38 2.91
CA TYR A 140 13.69 3.23 4.05
C TYR A 140 12.60 2.21 3.77
N THR A 141 12.24 1.44 4.80
CA THR A 141 11.00 0.67 4.81
C THR A 141 10.15 1.17 5.95
N SER A 142 8.93 1.55 5.68
CA SER A 142 8.06 2.18 6.67
C SER A 142 6.73 1.46 6.83
N TYR A 143 6.34 1.29 8.10
CA TYR A 143 5.04 0.73 8.47
C TYR A 143 4.09 1.84 8.88
N SER A 144 2.84 1.72 8.48
CA SER A 144 1.76 2.52 9.06
C SER A 144 0.38 1.87 8.92
N PRO A 145 -0.56 2.19 9.82
CA PRO A 145 -1.96 2.17 9.46
C PRO A 145 -2.20 3.22 8.36
N CYS A 146 -3.18 2.95 7.51
CA CYS A 146 -3.56 3.80 6.39
C CYS A 146 -5.06 4.03 6.45
N PHE A 147 -5.49 5.26 6.13
CA PHE A 147 -6.89 5.67 6.22
C PHE A 147 -7.30 6.30 4.89
N ARG A 148 -8.32 5.73 4.25
CA ARG A 148 -8.85 6.24 2.97
C ARG A 148 -10.37 6.29 2.97
N LYS A 149 -10.93 7.38 2.46
CA LYS A 149 -12.38 7.54 2.32
C LYS A 149 -12.98 6.60 1.27
N GLU A 150 -12.17 6.07 0.34
CA GLU A 150 -12.59 5.16 -0.74
C GLU A 150 -13.85 5.66 -1.49
N LYS A 151 -13.99 6.98 -1.65
CA LYS A 151 -15.08 7.57 -2.42
C LYS A 151 -15.01 7.11 -3.88
N GLY A 152 -16.11 6.54 -4.38
CA GLY A 152 -16.19 6.06 -5.76
C GLY A 152 -15.91 4.56 -5.96
N ALA A 153 -15.58 3.83 -4.90
CA ALA A 153 -15.58 2.36 -4.95
C ALA A 153 -17.01 1.84 -5.18
N HIS A 154 -17.16 0.90 -6.10
CA HIS A 154 -18.45 0.30 -6.45
C HIS A 154 -18.31 -1.19 -6.81
N GLY A 155 -19.35 -1.97 -6.51
CA GLY A 155 -19.45 -3.34 -6.95
C GLY A 155 -18.72 -4.36 -6.08
N ILE A 156 -18.01 -5.33 -6.69
CA ILE A 156 -17.38 -6.45 -6.00
C ILE A 156 -16.26 -6.00 -5.05
N GLU A 157 -15.62 -4.87 -5.32
CA GLU A 157 -14.54 -4.32 -4.51
C GLU A 157 -15.03 -3.82 -3.14
N GLU A 158 -16.30 -3.47 -2.99
CA GLU A 158 -16.90 -3.07 -1.71
C GLU A 158 -17.20 -4.26 -0.79
N ARG A 159 -17.10 -5.49 -1.32
CA ARG A 159 -17.42 -6.70 -0.54
C ARG A 159 -16.20 -7.16 0.24
N GLY A 160 -16.44 -7.47 1.52
CA GLY A 160 -15.42 -8.03 2.40
C GLY A 160 -14.38 -7.04 2.88
N VAL A 161 -13.11 -7.46 2.93
CA VAL A 161 -11.97 -6.69 3.45
C VAL A 161 -10.96 -6.34 2.34
N TYR A 162 -11.42 -6.18 1.11
CA TYR A 162 -10.56 -5.87 -0.02
C TYR A 162 -10.34 -4.36 -0.18
N ARG A 163 -11.42 -3.55 -0.25
CA ARG A 163 -11.37 -2.09 -0.31
C ARG A 163 -12.06 -1.51 0.92
N ILE A 164 -11.25 -1.01 1.83
CA ILE A 164 -11.65 -0.69 3.20
C ILE A 164 -11.06 0.66 3.63
N HIS A 165 -11.69 1.31 4.60
CA HIS A 165 -11.30 2.64 5.08
C HIS A 165 -10.04 2.64 5.94
N GLN A 166 -9.73 1.51 6.57
CA GLN A 166 -8.56 1.33 7.44
C GLN A 166 -7.84 0.04 7.08
N PHE A 167 -6.55 0.13 6.77
CA PHE A 167 -5.69 -1.01 6.48
C PHE A 167 -4.25 -0.71 6.92
N GLU A 168 -3.35 -1.64 6.76
CA GLU A 168 -1.95 -1.49 7.14
C GLU A 168 -1.04 -1.75 5.96
N LYS A 169 0.07 -1.03 5.90
CA LYS A 169 1.05 -1.11 4.81
C LYS A 169 2.48 -1.12 5.32
N GLN A 170 3.30 -1.91 4.63
CA GLN A 170 4.76 -1.83 4.69
C GLN A 170 5.25 -1.28 3.35
N GLU A 171 5.88 -0.11 3.36
CA GLU A 171 6.34 0.60 2.17
C GLU A 171 7.84 0.49 1.97
N MET A 172 8.27 0.63 0.73
CA MET A 172 9.66 0.89 0.36
C MET A 172 9.78 2.33 -0.16
N ILE A 173 10.69 3.11 0.40
CA ILE A 173 10.99 4.47 -0.03
C ILE A 173 12.49 4.59 -0.29
N VAL A 174 12.85 5.02 -1.48
CA VAL A 174 14.24 5.30 -1.84
C VAL A 174 14.37 6.73 -2.33
N VAL A 175 15.30 7.47 -1.74
CA VAL A 175 15.73 8.79 -2.22
C VAL A 175 17.15 8.63 -2.74
N CYS A 176 17.32 8.80 -4.04
CA CYS A 176 18.58 8.58 -4.73
C CYS A 176 18.90 9.70 -5.73
N LYS A 177 20.07 9.65 -6.35
CA LYS A 177 20.39 10.52 -7.48
C LYS A 177 19.48 10.22 -8.67
N PRO A 178 19.14 11.22 -9.51
CA PRO A 178 18.28 11.02 -10.68
C PRO A 178 18.77 9.91 -11.61
N GLU A 179 20.08 9.82 -11.86
CA GLU A 179 20.71 8.81 -12.70
C GLU A 179 20.52 7.38 -12.18
N ASP A 180 20.39 7.19 -10.87
CA ASP A 180 20.22 5.88 -10.24
C ASP A 180 18.74 5.45 -10.11
N SER A 181 17.79 6.33 -10.47
CA SER A 181 16.37 6.13 -10.18
C SER A 181 15.78 4.88 -10.85
N TRP A 182 16.19 4.58 -12.09
CA TRP A 182 15.73 3.38 -12.81
C TRP A 182 16.28 2.09 -12.23
N ASP A 183 17.51 2.10 -11.75
CA ASP A 183 18.11 0.94 -11.10
C ASP A 183 17.41 0.65 -9.77
N TRP A 184 17.10 1.68 -8.99
CA TRP A 184 16.33 1.53 -7.76
C TRP A 184 14.88 1.12 -8.00
N TYR A 185 14.23 1.67 -9.04
CA TYR A 185 12.90 1.24 -9.43
C TYR A 185 12.87 -0.28 -9.72
N ASN A 186 13.80 -0.76 -10.53
CA ASN A 186 13.89 -2.18 -10.87
C ASN A 186 14.24 -3.06 -9.66
N LYS A 187 15.09 -2.59 -8.74
CA LYS A 187 15.39 -3.30 -7.49
C LYS A 187 14.15 -3.42 -6.61
N MET A 188 13.41 -2.33 -6.40
CA MET A 188 12.19 -2.33 -5.58
C MET A 188 11.13 -3.25 -6.17
N TRP A 189 10.94 -3.23 -7.48
CA TRP A 189 10.10 -4.17 -8.20
C TRP A 189 10.52 -5.63 -7.95
N SER A 190 11.81 -5.93 -8.13
CA SER A 190 12.34 -7.28 -7.91
C SER A 190 12.16 -7.76 -6.47
N TYR A 191 12.34 -6.89 -5.47
CA TYR A 191 12.13 -7.20 -4.07
C TYR A 191 10.66 -7.50 -3.76
N THR A 192 9.72 -6.79 -4.39
CA THR A 192 8.30 -7.07 -4.27
C THR A 192 7.97 -8.46 -4.80
N VAL A 193 8.46 -8.79 -6.00
CA VAL A 193 8.27 -10.14 -6.60
C VAL A 193 8.89 -11.21 -5.70
N GLU A 194 10.12 -11.00 -5.23
CA GLU A 194 10.81 -11.95 -4.36
C GLU A 194 10.04 -12.19 -3.06
N LEU A 195 9.55 -11.13 -2.40
CA LEU A 195 8.75 -11.26 -1.18
C LEU A 195 7.55 -12.19 -1.37
N PHE A 196 6.74 -11.95 -2.39
CA PHE A 196 5.57 -12.79 -2.65
C PHE A 196 5.95 -14.21 -3.06
N ARG A 197 7.04 -14.38 -3.80
CA ARG A 197 7.53 -15.70 -4.17
C ARG A 197 8.06 -16.51 -2.99
N THR A 198 8.63 -15.87 -1.96
CA THR A 198 8.99 -16.56 -0.72
C THR A 198 7.77 -17.05 0.08
N LEU A 199 6.59 -16.52 -0.20
CA LEU A 199 5.31 -16.97 0.36
C LEU A 199 4.57 -17.97 -0.56
N ASP A 200 5.23 -18.48 -1.61
CA ASP A 200 4.65 -19.33 -2.65
C ASP A 200 3.46 -18.72 -3.40
N VAL A 201 3.32 -17.39 -3.36
CA VAL A 201 2.29 -16.67 -4.10
C VAL A 201 2.78 -16.42 -5.53
N PRO A 202 2.07 -16.89 -6.57
CA PRO A 202 2.41 -16.56 -7.95
C PRO A 202 2.16 -15.07 -8.20
N VAL A 203 3.05 -14.45 -8.96
CA VAL A 203 3.03 -13.00 -9.23
C VAL A 203 2.92 -12.74 -10.72
N ARG A 204 2.06 -11.80 -11.08
CA ARG A 204 1.98 -11.21 -12.40
C ARG A 204 2.29 -9.73 -12.30
N THR A 205 3.25 -9.25 -13.07
CA THR A 205 3.62 -7.83 -13.10
C THR A 205 3.03 -7.16 -14.32
N LEU A 206 2.44 -5.99 -14.12
CA LEU A 206 1.85 -5.17 -15.16
C LEU A 206 2.58 -3.81 -15.17
N GLU A 207 2.80 -3.26 -16.34
CA GLU A 207 3.20 -1.86 -16.49
C GLU A 207 1.96 -1.03 -16.78
N CYS A 208 1.69 -0.04 -15.94
CA CYS A 208 0.56 0.85 -16.09
C CYS A 208 0.68 1.71 -17.34
N CYS A 209 -0.38 1.80 -18.11
CA CYS A 209 -0.47 2.74 -19.24
C CYS A 209 -0.69 4.17 -18.74
N SER A 210 -0.59 5.15 -19.64
CA SER A 210 -0.75 6.57 -19.29
C SER A 210 -2.11 6.93 -18.70
N GLY A 211 -3.17 6.19 -19.02
CA GLY A 211 -4.52 6.45 -18.50
C GLY A 211 -4.77 5.85 -17.11
N ASP A 212 -3.92 4.91 -16.67
CA ASP A 212 -3.99 4.30 -15.34
C ASP A 212 -2.84 4.77 -14.42
N LEU A 213 -1.96 5.60 -14.92
CA LEU A 213 -0.84 6.14 -14.17
C LEU A 213 -1.30 7.32 -13.30
N ALA A 214 -1.03 7.26 -12.00
CA ALA A 214 -1.32 8.37 -11.10
C ALA A 214 -0.54 9.65 -11.48
N ASP A 215 -1.14 10.82 -11.23
CA ASP A 215 -0.67 12.15 -11.69
C ASP A 215 0.80 12.45 -11.37
N LEU A 216 1.29 11.99 -10.23
CA LEU A 216 2.66 12.26 -9.76
C LEU A 216 3.66 11.14 -10.10
N LYS A 217 3.26 10.16 -10.91
CA LYS A 217 4.10 9.01 -11.25
C LYS A 217 4.67 9.15 -12.66
N VAL A 218 5.92 8.76 -12.83
CA VAL A 218 6.58 8.66 -14.15
C VAL A 218 6.42 7.25 -14.72
N LYS A 219 6.38 6.25 -13.83
CA LYS A 219 6.20 4.84 -14.14
C LYS A 219 5.58 4.11 -12.95
N SER A 220 4.73 3.15 -13.22
CA SER A 220 4.15 2.25 -12.22
C SER A 220 3.92 0.86 -12.83
#